data_be9c1cb92bb92712b81e84c541c94b43
#
_entry.id   be9c1cb92bb92712b81e84c541c94b43
#
_cell.length_a   1.000
_cell.length_b   1.000
_cell.length_c   1.000
_cell.angle_alpha   90.00
_cell.angle_beta   90.00
_cell.angle_gamma   90.00
#
_symmetry.space_group_name_H-M   'P 1'
#
loop_
_entity.id
_entity.type
_entity.pdbx_description
1 polymer ?
#
loop_
_entity_poly.entity_id
_entity_poly.type
_entity_poly.pdbx_seq_one_letter_code
_entity_poly.pdbx_strand_id
1 'polypeptide(L)'
;MLQSRYSNDAKALQALEIDDAIEKVRTETQKAALINKQNNAKFARMPFVFAMYRMGVKKHMAKNFPHEGWKTEWVRCDGKEIHFNLRSCLYYDICVENGCPELCQVYCENDNIAFSGLMPKIRFERAGTIGEGAACCDFHFINAKKKADKN
;
A
#
# COMPACT_ATOMS: atom_id res chain seq x y z
N MET A 1 -30.08 21.33 -19.77
CA MET A 1 -30.45 20.57 -20.98
C MET A 1 -29.37 19.65 -21.55
N LEU A 2 -28.12 19.81 -21.16
CA LEU A 2 -27.08 18.82 -21.45
C LEU A 2 -27.21 17.54 -20.59
N GLN A 3 -27.90 17.61 -19.48
CA GLN A 3 -28.06 16.49 -18.54
C GLN A 3 -28.92 15.33 -19.06
N SER A 4 -29.83 15.59 -20.00
CA SER A 4 -30.65 14.52 -20.58
C SER A 4 -29.96 13.75 -21.70
N ARG A 5 -28.79 14.22 -22.15
CA ARG A 5 -28.00 13.58 -23.21
C ARG A 5 -27.01 12.54 -22.72
N TYR A 6 -26.83 12.44 -21.41
CA TYR A 6 -26.13 11.30 -20.87
C TYR A 6 -27.08 10.13 -20.84
N SER A 7 -27.34 9.57 -22.01
CA SER A 7 -27.96 8.28 -22.14
C SER A 7 -27.17 7.27 -21.31
N ASN A 8 -27.78 6.19 -20.92
CA ASN A 8 -27.09 5.08 -20.25
C ASN A 8 -25.84 4.65 -21.02
N ASP A 9 -25.84 4.83 -22.34
CA ASP A 9 -24.70 4.50 -23.24
C ASP A 9 -23.51 5.40 -23.01
N ALA A 10 -23.71 6.73 -22.82
CA ALA A 10 -22.60 7.66 -22.56
C ALA A 10 -21.97 7.39 -21.19
N LYS A 11 -22.79 7.05 -20.19
CA LYS A 11 -22.29 6.67 -18.86
C LYS A 11 -21.53 5.35 -18.90
N ALA A 12 -22.00 4.39 -19.67
CA ALA A 12 -21.33 3.11 -19.86
C ALA A 12 -20.00 3.27 -20.60
N LEU A 13 -19.93 4.12 -21.63
CA LEU A 13 -18.68 4.44 -22.33
C LEU A 13 -17.69 5.14 -21.40
N GLN A 14 -18.13 6.11 -20.62
CA GLN A 14 -17.29 6.80 -19.64
C GLN A 14 -16.76 5.84 -18.56
N ALA A 15 -17.56 4.89 -18.10
CA ALA A 15 -17.12 3.88 -17.16
C ALA A 15 -16.06 2.94 -17.79
N LEU A 16 -16.22 2.53 -19.04
CA LEU A 16 -15.22 1.74 -19.78
C LEU A 16 -13.90 2.50 -19.96
N GLU A 17 -13.96 3.79 -20.28
CA GLU A 17 -12.77 4.64 -20.40
C GLU A 17 -12.02 4.75 -19.07
N ILE A 18 -12.73 4.84 -17.96
CA ILE A 18 -12.13 4.85 -16.61
C ILE A 18 -11.46 3.52 -16.32
N ASP A 19 -12.12 2.40 -16.58
CA ASP A 19 -11.58 1.05 -16.35
C ASP A 19 -10.33 0.82 -17.18
N ASP A 20 -10.32 1.21 -18.45
CA ASP A 20 -9.15 1.11 -19.32
C ASP A 20 -7.99 1.98 -18.82
N ALA A 21 -8.27 3.18 -18.32
CA ALA A 21 -7.28 4.07 -17.74
C ALA A 21 -6.68 3.49 -16.45
N ILE A 22 -7.51 2.90 -15.60
CA ILE A 22 -7.09 2.21 -14.36
C ILE A 22 -6.17 1.04 -14.71
N GLU A 23 -6.54 0.20 -15.67
CA GLU A 23 -5.73 -0.94 -16.11
C GLU A 23 -4.38 -0.50 -16.68
N LYS A 24 -4.35 0.60 -17.41
CA LYS A 24 -3.10 1.17 -17.92
C LYS A 24 -2.19 1.63 -16.79
N VAL A 25 -2.72 2.34 -15.81
CA VAL A 25 -1.97 2.77 -14.61
C VAL A 25 -1.52 1.55 -13.82
N ARG A 26 -2.38 0.54 -13.64
CA ARG A 26 -2.03 -0.72 -12.96
C ARG A 26 -0.83 -1.37 -13.65
N THR A 27 -0.89 -1.55 -14.96
CA THR A 27 0.19 -2.16 -15.74
C THR A 27 1.51 -1.42 -15.59
N GLU A 28 1.49 -0.09 -15.67
CA GLU A 28 2.69 0.72 -15.57
C GLU A 28 3.28 0.73 -14.15
N THR A 29 2.43 0.87 -13.14
CA THR A 29 2.90 0.95 -11.74
C THR A 29 3.33 -0.41 -11.19
N GLN A 30 2.75 -1.51 -11.66
CA GLN A 30 3.18 -2.86 -11.28
C GLN A 30 4.61 -3.16 -11.71
N LYS A 31 5.10 -2.56 -12.78
CA LYS A 31 6.52 -2.71 -13.17
C LYS A 31 7.46 -2.23 -12.05
N ALA A 32 7.16 -1.07 -11.47
CA ALA A 32 7.92 -0.54 -10.35
C ALA A 32 7.75 -1.39 -9.08
N ALA A 33 6.55 -1.88 -8.81
CA ALA A 33 6.28 -2.77 -7.69
C ALA A 33 7.06 -4.09 -7.79
N LEU A 34 7.19 -4.66 -8.98
CA LEU A 34 7.99 -5.86 -9.23
C LEU A 34 9.49 -5.61 -9.01
N ILE A 35 9.99 -4.44 -9.41
CA ILE A 35 11.38 -4.04 -9.13
C ILE A 35 11.59 -3.92 -7.62
N ASN A 36 10.66 -3.30 -6.91
CA ASN A 36 10.71 -3.19 -5.46
C ASN A 36 10.65 -4.56 -4.79
N LYS A 37 9.83 -5.47 -5.29
CA LYS A 37 9.79 -6.87 -4.83
C LYS A 37 11.15 -7.55 -4.96
N GLN A 38 11.82 -7.39 -6.09
CA GLN A 38 13.17 -7.94 -6.31
C GLN A 38 14.20 -7.32 -5.36
N ASN A 39 14.14 -6.00 -5.14
CA ASN A 39 15.01 -5.31 -4.20
C ASN A 39 14.77 -5.78 -2.76
N ASN A 40 13.53 -5.94 -2.37
CA ASN A 40 13.15 -6.50 -1.07
C ASN A 40 13.62 -7.95 -0.92
N ALA A 41 13.56 -8.77 -1.97
CA ALA A 41 14.07 -10.13 -1.94
C ALA A 41 15.58 -10.18 -1.76
N LYS A 42 16.32 -9.28 -2.39
CA LYS A 42 17.76 -9.14 -2.17
C LYS A 42 18.09 -8.72 -0.74
N PHE A 43 17.35 -7.73 -0.23
CA PHE A 43 17.49 -7.26 1.14
C PHE A 43 17.17 -8.37 2.15
N ALA A 44 16.14 -9.17 1.89
CA ALA A 44 15.74 -10.30 2.74
C ALA A 44 16.80 -11.42 2.84
N ARG A 45 17.79 -11.45 1.95
CA ARG A 45 18.91 -12.39 2.04
C ARG A 45 19.91 -12.02 3.15
N MET A 46 19.90 -10.76 3.57
CA MET A 46 20.84 -10.29 4.59
C MET A 46 20.55 -10.92 5.95
N PRO A 47 21.60 -11.19 6.77
CA PRO A 47 21.39 -11.60 8.15
C PRO A 47 20.71 -10.47 8.94
N PHE A 48 19.91 -10.83 9.95
CA PHE A 48 19.23 -9.85 10.83
C PHE A 48 18.35 -8.83 10.09
N VAL A 49 17.78 -9.22 8.95
CA VAL A 49 16.97 -8.33 8.09
C VAL A 49 15.83 -7.64 8.84
N PHE A 50 15.13 -8.34 9.74
CA PHE A 50 14.04 -7.73 10.49
C PHE A 50 14.53 -6.63 11.45
N ALA A 51 15.66 -6.87 12.13
CA ALA A 51 16.25 -5.87 13.01
C ALA A 51 16.69 -4.63 12.22
N MET A 52 17.29 -4.81 11.06
CA MET A 52 17.66 -3.72 10.15
C MET A 52 16.44 -2.95 9.66
N TYR A 53 15.40 -3.66 9.24
CA TYR A 53 14.15 -3.05 8.80
C TYR A 53 13.50 -2.22 9.92
N ARG A 54 13.42 -2.78 11.13
CA ARG A 54 12.90 -2.10 12.30
C ARG A 54 13.67 -0.84 12.66
N MET A 55 15.00 -0.88 12.57
CA MET A 55 15.84 0.29 12.90
C MET A 55 15.61 1.46 11.94
N GLY A 56 15.32 1.17 10.68
CA GLY A 56 15.17 2.20 9.63
C GLY A 56 13.76 2.68 9.38
N VAL A 57 12.73 1.91 9.75
CA VAL A 57 11.36 2.13 9.29
C VAL A 57 10.78 3.49 9.73
N LYS A 58 10.98 3.89 10.97
CA LYS A 58 10.45 5.17 11.47
C LYS A 58 11.06 6.36 10.74
N LYS A 59 12.37 6.33 10.51
CA LYS A 59 13.06 7.38 9.76
C LYS A 59 12.63 7.41 8.30
N HIS A 60 12.48 6.24 7.68
CA HIS A 60 12.00 6.10 6.32
C HIS A 60 10.58 6.67 6.17
N MET A 61 9.68 6.33 7.09
CA MET A 61 8.31 6.83 7.09
C MET A 61 8.26 8.35 7.27
N ALA A 62 9.00 8.90 8.22
CA ALA A 62 9.05 10.35 8.45
C ALA A 62 9.55 11.12 7.22
N LYS A 63 10.49 10.55 6.46
CA LYS A 63 11.06 11.18 5.27
C LYS A 63 10.15 11.09 4.05
N ASN A 64 9.59 9.92 3.78
CA ASN A 64 8.89 9.64 2.51
C ASN A 64 7.36 9.74 2.64
N PHE A 65 6.84 9.68 3.85
CA PHE A 65 5.41 9.79 4.16
C PHE A 65 5.20 10.81 5.28
N PRO A 66 5.43 12.10 5.00
CA PRO A 66 5.34 13.14 6.02
C PRO A 66 3.93 13.24 6.61
N HIS A 67 3.87 13.65 7.86
CA HIS A 67 2.63 13.67 8.66
C HIS A 67 1.51 14.52 8.05
N GLU A 68 1.85 15.53 7.28
CA GLU A 68 0.89 16.41 6.59
C GLU A 68 -0.01 15.64 5.61
N GLY A 69 0.54 14.61 4.96
CA GLY A 69 -0.20 13.77 3.99
C GLY A 69 -0.59 12.39 4.53
N TRP A 70 0.19 11.87 5.44
CA TRP A 70 0.01 10.52 6.00
C TRP A 70 0.14 10.55 7.52
N LYS A 71 -0.99 10.60 8.22
CA LYS A 71 -1.00 10.57 9.68
C LYS A 71 -0.70 9.16 10.17
N THR A 72 0.53 8.94 10.59
CA THR A 72 1.01 7.65 11.08
C THR A 72 0.74 7.50 12.57
N GLU A 73 0.07 6.42 12.92
CA GLU A 73 -0.16 5.99 14.29
C GLU A 73 0.61 4.70 14.53
N TRP A 74 1.64 4.76 15.36
CA TRP A 74 2.46 3.60 15.71
C TRP A 74 1.76 2.76 16.76
N VAL A 75 1.43 1.51 16.41
CA VAL A 75 0.81 0.53 17.31
C VAL A 75 1.89 -0.27 18.03
N ARG A 76 2.87 -0.77 17.28
CA ARG A 76 3.95 -1.57 17.82
C ARG A 76 5.18 -1.52 16.93
N CYS A 77 6.37 -1.48 17.54
CA CYS A 77 7.62 -1.54 16.82
C CYS A 77 8.68 -2.18 17.72
N ASP A 78 8.73 -3.50 17.70
CA ASP A 78 9.63 -4.30 18.54
C ASP A 78 10.32 -5.42 17.75
N GLY A 79 10.93 -6.37 18.43
CA GLY A 79 11.62 -7.48 17.80
C GLY A 79 10.71 -8.55 17.17
N LYS A 80 9.40 -8.48 17.40
CA LYS A 80 8.42 -9.44 16.90
C LYS A 80 7.64 -8.89 15.73
N GLU A 81 7.27 -7.61 15.80
CA GLU A 81 6.44 -6.98 14.78
C GLU A 81 6.66 -5.46 14.68
N ILE A 82 6.37 -4.95 13.51
CA ILE A 82 6.25 -3.54 13.21
C ILE A 82 4.83 -3.34 12.73
N HIS A 83 4.04 -2.57 13.48
CA HIS A 83 2.65 -2.30 13.16
C HIS A 83 2.36 -0.82 13.30
N PHE A 84 1.90 -0.22 12.24
CA PHE A 84 1.42 1.15 12.23
C PHE A 84 0.20 1.31 11.33
N ASN A 85 -0.62 2.28 11.65
CA ASN A 85 -1.79 2.65 10.86
C ASN A 85 -1.58 4.01 10.23
N LEU A 86 -1.89 4.13 8.95
CA LEU A 86 -2.03 5.43 8.29
C LEU A 86 -3.50 5.86 8.39
N ARG A 87 -3.75 6.91 9.15
CA ARG A 87 -5.10 7.46 9.38
C ARG A 87 -5.54 8.43 8.27
N SER A 88 -4.63 8.85 7.42
CA SER A 88 -4.89 9.61 6.20
C SER A 88 -3.96 9.12 5.10
N CYS A 89 -4.35 9.33 3.86
CA CYS A 89 -3.59 8.94 2.68
C CYS A 89 -3.69 10.03 1.61
N LEU A 90 -2.59 10.71 1.37
CA LEU A 90 -2.53 11.77 0.36
C LEU A 90 -2.88 11.26 -1.04
N TYR A 91 -2.49 10.01 -1.38
CA TYR A 91 -2.86 9.42 -2.67
C TYR A 91 -4.38 9.28 -2.81
N TYR A 92 -5.06 8.84 -1.76
CA TYR A 92 -6.51 8.74 -1.76
C TYR A 92 -7.16 10.11 -1.92
N ASP A 93 -6.70 11.10 -1.17
CA ASP A 93 -7.22 12.47 -1.23
C ASP A 93 -7.09 13.05 -2.64
N ILE A 94 -5.92 12.88 -3.28
CA ILE A 94 -5.70 13.31 -4.67
C ILE A 94 -6.62 12.56 -5.64
N CYS A 95 -6.81 11.27 -5.47
CA CYS A 95 -7.71 10.48 -6.32
C CYS A 95 -9.15 10.96 -6.18
N VAL A 96 -9.61 11.25 -4.97
CA VAL A 96 -10.95 11.80 -4.71
C VAL A 96 -11.12 13.18 -5.35
N GLU A 97 -10.16 14.08 -5.16
CA GLU A 97 -10.18 15.44 -5.75
C GLU A 97 -10.24 15.41 -7.28
N ASN A 98 -9.65 14.40 -7.92
CA ASN A 98 -9.69 14.20 -9.36
C ASN A 98 -10.83 13.30 -9.85
N GLY A 99 -11.76 12.94 -8.97
CA GLY A 99 -12.97 12.17 -9.32
C GLY A 99 -12.72 10.70 -9.66
N CYS A 100 -11.58 10.13 -9.24
CA CYS A 100 -11.23 8.72 -9.50
C CYS A 100 -10.72 8.02 -8.22
N PRO A 101 -11.52 7.94 -7.15
CA PRO A 101 -11.10 7.31 -5.90
C PRO A 101 -10.69 5.84 -6.08
N GLU A 102 -11.24 5.13 -7.06
CA GLU A 102 -10.94 3.75 -7.40
C GLU A 102 -9.45 3.54 -7.75
N LEU A 103 -8.81 4.56 -8.29
CA LEU A 103 -7.41 4.48 -8.67
C LEU A 103 -6.48 4.24 -7.46
N CYS A 104 -6.88 4.67 -6.29
CA CYS A 104 -6.08 4.48 -5.07
C CYS A 104 -5.83 3.00 -4.77
N GLN A 105 -6.77 2.12 -5.07
CA GLN A 105 -6.62 0.67 -4.85
C GLN A 105 -5.45 0.09 -5.63
N VAL A 106 -5.15 0.62 -6.81
CA VAL A 106 -4.01 0.17 -7.62
C VAL A 106 -2.69 0.38 -6.87
N TYR A 107 -2.53 1.52 -6.22
CA TYR A 107 -1.33 1.80 -5.40
C TYR A 107 -1.27 0.91 -4.16
N CYS A 108 -2.42 0.62 -3.54
CA CYS A 108 -2.50 -0.30 -2.40
C CYS A 108 -2.12 -1.75 -2.80
N GLU A 109 -2.54 -2.21 -3.97
CA GLU A 109 -2.15 -3.51 -4.53
C GLU A 109 -0.63 -3.61 -4.74
N ASN A 110 -0.02 -2.53 -5.19
CA ASN A 110 1.42 -2.47 -5.44
C ASN A 110 2.24 -2.65 -4.16
N ASP A 111 1.74 -2.21 -3.00
CA ASP A 111 2.37 -2.48 -1.71
C ASP A 111 2.44 -3.98 -1.42
N ASN A 112 1.35 -4.70 -1.64
CA ASN A 112 1.30 -6.15 -1.44
C ASN A 112 2.32 -6.87 -2.32
N ILE A 113 2.44 -6.44 -3.58
CA ILE A 113 3.41 -7.01 -4.53
C ILE A 113 4.84 -6.73 -4.03
N ALA A 114 5.16 -5.48 -3.73
CA ALA A 114 6.48 -5.06 -3.31
C ALA A 114 6.94 -5.76 -2.03
N PHE A 115 6.09 -5.80 -1.00
CA PHE A 115 6.42 -6.38 0.29
C PHE A 115 6.43 -7.91 0.29
N SER A 116 5.80 -8.55 -0.69
CA SER A 116 5.89 -10.01 -0.85
C SER A 116 7.34 -10.49 -1.05
N GLY A 117 8.23 -9.61 -1.52
CA GLY A 117 9.66 -9.91 -1.66
C GLY A 117 10.37 -10.15 -0.34
N LEU A 118 9.85 -9.67 0.78
CA LEU A 118 10.43 -9.87 2.12
C LEU A 118 10.20 -11.28 2.67
N MET A 119 9.26 -12.04 2.08
CA MET A 119 8.97 -13.41 2.47
C MET A 119 10.17 -14.34 2.21
N PRO A 120 10.36 -15.40 3.01
CA PRO A 120 9.59 -15.78 4.20
C PRO A 120 10.03 -15.14 5.51
N LYS A 121 11.10 -14.34 5.52
CA LYS A 121 11.70 -13.81 6.76
C LYS A 121 10.86 -12.73 7.44
N ILE A 122 10.22 -11.89 6.64
CA ILE A 122 9.29 -10.87 7.10
C ILE A 122 7.97 -11.08 6.35
N ARG A 123 6.89 -11.25 7.10
CA ARG A 123 5.55 -11.38 6.54
C ARG A 123 4.83 -10.06 6.63
N PHE A 124 4.32 -9.59 5.50
CA PHE A 124 3.46 -8.42 5.44
C PHE A 124 2.00 -8.85 5.47
N GLU A 125 1.24 -8.29 6.38
CA GLU A 125 -0.20 -8.50 6.52
C GLU A 125 -0.92 -7.16 6.53
N ARG A 126 -2.12 -7.13 5.96
CA ARG A 126 -2.96 -5.95 5.90
C ARG A 126 -4.42 -6.36 6.02
N ALA A 127 -5.16 -5.75 6.95
CA ALA A 127 -6.58 -5.99 7.13
C ALA A 127 -7.44 -5.10 6.21
N GLY A 128 -6.97 -3.89 5.91
CA GLY A 128 -7.70 -2.99 5.02
C GLY A 128 -6.92 -1.74 4.66
N THR A 129 -7.48 -0.98 3.72
CA THR A 129 -6.93 0.31 3.27
C THR A 129 -8.03 1.37 3.20
N ILE A 130 -7.62 2.63 3.31
CA ILE A 130 -8.53 3.77 3.11
C ILE A 130 -9.13 3.75 1.69
N GLY A 131 -8.34 3.34 0.70
CA GLY A 131 -8.80 3.19 -0.69
C GLY A 131 -9.91 2.16 -0.87
N GLU A 132 -10.01 1.17 0.02
CA GLU A 132 -11.06 0.15 0.05
C GLU A 132 -12.22 0.53 0.97
N GLY A 133 -12.18 1.68 1.62
CA GLY A 133 -13.21 2.16 2.53
C GLY A 133 -12.95 1.85 4.00
N ALA A 134 -11.79 1.33 4.37
CA ALA A 134 -11.43 1.13 5.77
C ALA A 134 -11.09 2.46 6.47
N ALA A 135 -11.16 2.47 7.79
CA ALA A 135 -10.85 3.66 8.61
C ALA A 135 -9.36 4.04 8.59
N CYS A 136 -8.50 3.10 8.23
CA CYS A 136 -7.06 3.30 8.11
C CYS A 136 -6.46 2.29 7.14
N CYS A 137 -5.22 2.60 6.70
CA CYS A 137 -4.36 1.60 6.06
C CYS A 137 -3.48 1.00 7.16
N ASP A 138 -3.66 -0.27 7.47
CA ASP A 138 -2.79 -0.95 8.42
C ASP A 138 -1.59 -1.57 7.71
N PHE A 139 -0.43 -1.32 8.28
CA PHE A 139 0.83 -1.90 7.83
C PHE A 139 1.38 -2.77 8.95
N HIS A 140 1.39 -4.07 8.72
CA HIS A 140 1.81 -5.03 9.73
C HIS A 140 2.89 -5.95 9.17
N PHE A 141 4.10 -5.80 9.67
CA PHE A 141 5.26 -6.59 9.31
C PHE A 141 5.64 -7.50 10.48
N ILE A 142 5.66 -8.79 10.24
CA ILE A 142 5.85 -9.80 11.27
C ILE A 142 7.20 -10.50 11.05
N ASN A 143 8.00 -10.57 12.12
CA ASN A 143 9.23 -11.34 12.13
C ASN A 143 8.91 -12.84 12.18
N ALA A 144 9.00 -13.50 11.02
CA ALA A 144 8.65 -14.91 10.90
C ALA A 144 9.55 -15.86 11.73
N LYS A 145 10.78 -15.43 12.06
CA LYS A 145 11.71 -16.24 12.88
C LYS A 145 11.30 -16.34 14.35
N LYS A 146 10.46 -15.44 14.86
CA LYS A 146 10.07 -15.42 16.30
C LYS A 146 8.69 -15.99 16.58
N LYS A 147 8.12 -16.77 15.68
CA LYS A 147 6.85 -17.46 15.89
C LYS A 147 6.92 -18.72 16.75
N ALA A 148 8.09 -19.09 17.23
CA ALA A 148 8.31 -20.35 17.95
C ALA A 148 7.91 -20.32 19.43
N ASP A 149 7.47 -19.19 19.99
CA ASP A 149 7.00 -19.11 21.37
C ASP A 149 5.46 -19.10 21.43
N LYS A 150 4.87 -20.17 20.96
CA LYS A 150 3.52 -20.58 21.39
C LYS A 150 3.65 -21.79 22.31
N ASN A 151 3.81 -21.50 23.58
CA ASN A 151 3.34 -22.39 24.60
C ASN A 151 1.84 -22.25 24.80
#